data_55216f5ecfdc7e34cc9cce5003b3b416
#
_entry.id   55216f5ecfdc7e34cc9cce5003b3b416
#
_cell.length_a   1.000
_cell.length_b   1.000
_cell.length_c   1.000
_cell.angle_alpha   90.00
_cell.angle_beta   90.00
_cell.angle_gamma   90.00
#
_symmetry.space_group_name_H-M   'P 1'
#
loop_
_entity.id
_entity.type
_entity.pdbx_description
1 polymer ?
#
loop_
_entity_poly.entity_id
_entity_poly.type
_entity_poly.pdbx_seq_one_letter_code
_entity_poly.pdbx_strand_id
1 'polypeptide(L)'
;EKYKWFAHGEFNSVANAALVGVSLKGCTMYTNGIPCNNCALSIINSGIVEVVVDKVWDDNNYNQWLEEAKRTRVMFGEANIKLRFWEGELLDIYRFRNSQKI
;
A
#
# COMPACT_ATOMS: atom_id res chain seq x y z
N GLU A 1 7.81 13.89 15.24
CA GLU A 1 7.57 13.60 13.85
C GLU A 1 6.23 12.96 13.62
N LYS A 2 5.52 13.46 12.61
CA LYS A 2 4.15 13.01 12.38
C LYS A 2 4.05 11.52 12.02
N TYR A 3 5.05 10.96 11.32
CA TYR A 3 5.01 9.56 10.91
C TYR A 3 5.15 8.57 12.07
N LYS A 4 5.61 9.03 13.22
CA LYS A 4 5.68 8.18 14.42
C LYS A 4 4.35 8.10 15.14
N TRP A 5 3.48 9.10 14.95
CA TRP A 5 2.23 9.23 15.70
C TRP A 5 0.99 8.88 14.89
N PHE A 6 1.13 8.76 13.55
CA PHE A 6 0.01 8.47 12.67
C PHE A 6 0.23 7.14 11.96
N ALA A 7 -0.79 6.31 11.98
CA ALA A 7 -0.76 5.06 11.23
C ALA A 7 -1.00 5.35 9.74
N HIS A 8 -0.35 4.57 8.88
CA HIS A 8 -0.58 4.64 7.44
C HIS A 8 -1.94 4.05 7.09
N GLY A 9 -2.50 4.44 5.92
CA GLY A 9 -3.79 3.96 5.47
C GLY A 9 -3.87 2.44 5.35
N GLU A 10 -2.80 1.81 4.88
CA GLU A 10 -2.73 0.34 4.76
C GLU A 10 -2.88 -0.32 6.12
N PHE A 11 -2.12 0.16 7.11
CA PHE A 11 -2.19 -0.36 8.47
C PHE A 11 -3.58 -0.12 9.07
N ASN A 12 -4.13 1.09 8.89
CA ASN A 12 -5.44 1.42 9.42
C ASN A 12 -6.54 0.53 8.83
N SER A 13 -6.46 0.23 7.54
CA SER A 13 -7.44 -0.64 6.89
C SER A 13 -7.44 -2.04 7.51
N VAL A 14 -6.26 -2.60 7.74
CA VAL A 14 -6.12 -3.92 8.36
C VAL A 14 -6.61 -3.88 9.81
N ALA A 15 -6.21 -2.86 10.56
CA ALA A 15 -6.59 -2.72 11.97
C ALA A 15 -8.11 -2.56 12.14
N ASN A 16 -8.74 -1.77 11.26
CA ASN A 16 -10.20 -1.58 11.30
C ASN A 16 -10.94 -2.87 10.97
N ALA A 17 -10.48 -3.65 10.02
CA ALA A 17 -11.05 -4.95 9.72
C ALA A 17 -10.97 -5.87 10.94
N ALA A 18 -9.83 -5.89 11.61
CA ALA A 18 -9.64 -6.68 12.83
C ALA A 18 -10.57 -6.22 13.95
N LEU A 19 -10.74 -4.92 14.11
CA LEU A 19 -11.58 -4.35 15.15
C LEU A 19 -13.03 -4.78 15.01
N VAL A 20 -13.56 -4.80 13.78
CA VAL A 20 -14.96 -5.19 13.53
C VAL A 20 -15.13 -6.67 13.21
N GLY A 21 -14.04 -7.43 13.15
CA GLY A 21 -14.10 -8.87 12.95
C GLY A 21 -14.32 -9.31 11.50
N VAL A 22 -13.89 -8.49 10.54
CA VAL A 22 -14.00 -8.82 9.12
C VAL A 22 -12.70 -9.49 8.66
N SER A 23 -12.81 -10.68 8.06
CA SER A 23 -11.65 -11.37 7.52
C SER A 23 -11.19 -10.74 6.21
N LEU A 24 -9.87 -10.53 6.07
CA LEU A 24 -9.27 -10.05 4.84
C LEU A 24 -8.62 -11.17 4.04
N LYS A 25 -8.78 -12.42 4.47
CA LYS A 25 -8.20 -13.57 3.78
C LYS A 25 -8.68 -13.61 2.33
N GLY A 26 -7.72 -13.70 1.41
CA GLY A 26 -8.02 -13.76 -0.02
C GLY A 26 -8.37 -12.44 -0.67
N CYS A 27 -8.31 -11.34 0.07
CA CYS A 27 -8.67 -10.03 -0.45
C CYS A 27 -7.54 -9.38 -1.25
N THR A 28 -7.90 -8.37 -2.01
CA THR A 28 -6.96 -7.49 -2.72
C THR A 28 -6.97 -6.13 -2.06
N MET A 29 -5.80 -5.55 -1.85
CA MET A 29 -5.67 -4.19 -1.33
C MET A 29 -5.21 -3.25 -2.44
N TYR A 30 -5.85 -2.09 -2.55
CA TYR A 30 -5.47 -1.05 -3.50
C TYR A 30 -4.78 0.07 -2.73
N THR A 31 -3.58 0.45 -3.17
CA THR A 31 -2.78 1.48 -2.48
C THR A 31 -2.28 2.52 -3.47
N ASN A 32 -1.90 3.69 -2.96
CA ASN A 32 -1.29 4.73 -3.78
C ASN A 32 0.15 4.36 -4.16
N GLY A 33 0.95 3.98 -3.18
CA GLY A 33 2.33 3.59 -3.40
C GLY A 33 2.61 2.21 -2.80
N ILE A 34 3.83 1.72 -3.04
CA ILE A 34 4.25 0.45 -2.45
C ILE A 34 4.24 0.62 -0.92
N PRO A 35 3.58 -0.28 -0.19
CA PRO A 35 3.52 -0.18 1.27
C PRO A 35 4.89 -0.18 1.94
N CYS A 36 5.02 0.52 3.05
CA CYS A 36 6.24 0.47 3.86
C CYS A 36 6.36 -0.92 4.49
N ASN A 37 7.55 -1.20 5.06
CA ASN A 37 7.81 -2.53 5.61
C ASN A 37 6.84 -2.91 6.74
N ASN A 38 6.47 -1.96 7.58
CA ASN A 38 5.53 -2.22 8.68
C ASN A 38 4.13 -2.52 8.14
N CYS A 39 3.69 -1.76 7.14
CA CYS A 39 2.39 -2.02 6.50
C CYS A 39 2.41 -3.35 5.76
N ALA A 40 3.55 -3.70 5.14
CA ALA A 40 3.71 -4.98 4.46
C ALA A 40 3.53 -6.15 5.42
N LEU A 41 4.10 -6.06 6.62
CA LEU A 41 3.91 -7.10 7.64
C LEU A 41 2.44 -7.28 8.01
N SER A 42 1.72 -6.17 8.19
CA SER A 42 0.29 -6.21 8.49
C SER A 42 -0.50 -6.85 7.36
N ILE A 43 -0.18 -6.52 6.12
CA ILE A 43 -0.83 -7.09 4.93
C ILE A 43 -0.60 -8.60 4.87
N ILE A 44 0.65 -9.04 5.06
CA ILE A 44 0.99 -10.46 5.04
C ILE A 44 0.23 -11.21 6.12
N ASN A 45 0.21 -10.68 7.33
CA ASN A 45 -0.45 -11.34 8.46
C ASN A 45 -1.97 -11.34 8.37
N SER A 46 -2.55 -10.47 7.56
CA SER A 46 -4.01 -10.38 7.42
C SER A 46 -4.60 -11.39 6.44
N GLY A 47 -3.75 -12.03 5.63
CA GLY A 47 -4.21 -12.98 4.62
C GLY A 47 -4.54 -12.37 3.27
N ILE A 48 -4.25 -11.10 3.07
CA ILE A 48 -4.38 -10.45 1.76
C ILE A 48 -3.46 -11.14 0.76
N VAL A 49 -3.95 -11.39 -0.44
CA VAL A 49 -3.21 -12.16 -1.46
C VAL A 49 -2.70 -11.31 -2.61
N GLU A 50 -3.18 -10.08 -2.73
CA GLU A 50 -2.78 -9.20 -3.82
C GLU A 50 -2.77 -7.75 -3.37
N VAL A 51 -1.77 -6.99 -3.81
CA VAL A 51 -1.69 -5.55 -3.60
C VAL A 51 -1.58 -4.89 -4.97
N VAL A 52 -2.46 -3.93 -5.24
CA VAL A 52 -2.48 -3.17 -6.49
C VAL A 52 -2.05 -1.75 -6.18
N VAL A 53 -1.01 -1.29 -6.85
CA VAL A 53 -0.39 0.02 -6.62
C VAL A 53 -0.69 0.96 -7.78
N ASP A 54 -1.04 2.21 -7.49
CA ASP A 54 -1.20 3.25 -8.51
C ASP A 54 0.18 3.64 -9.03
N LYS A 55 0.50 3.18 -10.24
CA LYS A 55 1.83 3.37 -10.82
C LYS A 55 2.20 4.83 -10.97
N VAL A 56 1.26 5.68 -11.36
CA VAL A 56 1.54 7.11 -11.54
C VAL A 56 1.96 7.75 -10.22
N TRP A 57 1.24 7.47 -9.16
CA TRP A 57 1.55 8.01 -7.85
C TRP A 57 2.88 7.45 -7.32
N ASP A 58 3.09 6.15 -7.48
CA ASP A 58 4.31 5.50 -7.02
C ASP A 58 5.54 6.03 -7.75
N ASP A 59 5.47 6.20 -9.07
CA ASP A 59 6.59 6.74 -9.86
C ASP A 59 6.98 8.15 -9.39
N ASN A 60 6.01 8.95 -8.97
CA ASN A 60 6.28 10.31 -8.47
C ASN A 60 6.90 10.32 -7.07
N ASN A 61 6.90 9.18 -6.38
CA ASN A 61 7.45 9.06 -5.02
C ASN A 61 8.62 8.10 -4.94
N TYR A 62 9.02 7.54 -6.07
CA TYR A 62 9.97 6.44 -6.16
C TYR A 62 11.26 6.69 -5.39
N ASN A 63 11.86 7.87 -5.53
CA ASN A 63 13.17 8.16 -4.95
C ASN A 63 13.16 8.29 -3.43
N GLN A 64 12.01 8.58 -2.83
CA GLN A 64 11.92 8.77 -1.38
C GLN A 64 12.01 7.46 -0.60
N TRP A 65 11.50 6.38 -1.16
CA TRP A 65 11.29 5.12 -0.44
C TRP A 65 11.90 3.92 -1.15
N LEU A 66 12.91 4.15 -2.00
CA LEU A 66 13.44 3.10 -2.87
C LEU A 66 13.90 1.85 -2.13
N GLU A 67 14.70 2.02 -1.09
CA GLU A 67 15.23 0.88 -0.33
C GLU A 67 14.13 0.11 0.39
N GLU A 68 13.20 0.84 0.98
CA GLU A 68 12.08 0.23 1.68
C GLU A 68 11.15 -0.49 0.71
N ALA A 69 10.91 0.09 -0.46
CA ALA A 69 10.11 -0.55 -1.51
C ALA A 69 10.73 -1.86 -1.98
N LYS A 70 12.05 -1.91 -2.11
CA LYS A 70 12.74 -3.15 -2.48
C LYS A 70 12.53 -4.24 -1.43
N ARG A 71 12.61 -3.90 -0.16
CA ARG A 71 12.38 -4.86 0.92
C ARG A 71 10.95 -5.36 0.92
N THR A 72 9.98 -4.47 0.70
CA THR A 72 8.58 -4.85 0.63
C THR A 72 8.34 -5.83 -0.52
N ARG A 73 8.95 -5.60 -1.68
CA ARG A 73 8.84 -6.52 -2.82
C ARG A 73 9.36 -7.92 -2.48
N VAL A 74 10.48 -7.99 -1.78
CA VAL A 74 11.05 -9.27 -1.33
C VAL A 74 10.09 -9.95 -0.34
N MET A 75 9.58 -9.20 0.61
CA MET A 75 8.64 -9.73 1.61
C MET A 75 7.40 -10.31 0.96
N PHE A 76 6.81 -9.59 0.01
CA PHE A 76 5.62 -10.06 -0.71
C PHE A 76 5.93 -11.30 -1.54
N GLY A 77 7.09 -11.33 -2.19
CA GLY A 77 7.51 -12.50 -2.95
C GLY A 77 7.62 -13.75 -2.08
N GLU A 78 8.21 -13.61 -0.91
CA GLU A 78 8.36 -14.73 0.02
C GLU A 78 7.02 -15.20 0.58
N ALA A 79 6.08 -14.28 0.74
CA ALA A 79 4.74 -14.60 1.26
C ALA A 79 3.74 -14.98 0.16
N ASN A 80 4.16 -15.04 -1.09
CA ASN A 80 3.31 -15.33 -2.25
C ASN A 80 2.18 -14.33 -2.43
N ILE A 81 2.44 -13.07 -2.09
CA ILE A 81 1.50 -11.99 -2.34
C ILE A 81 1.82 -11.37 -3.69
N LYS A 82 0.82 -11.29 -4.56
CA LYS A 82 0.97 -10.70 -5.87
C LYS A 82 1.01 -9.18 -5.76
N LEU A 83 2.06 -8.57 -6.30
CA LEU A 83 2.18 -7.13 -6.38
C LEU A 83 1.95 -6.72 -7.83
N ARG A 84 0.93 -5.91 -8.07
CA ARG A 84 0.53 -5.49 -9.40
C ARG A 84 0.43 -3.97 -9.44
N PHE A 85 0.81 -3.39 -10.56
CA PHE A 85 0.71 -1.94 -10.77
C PHE A 85 -0.46 -1.63 -11.67
N TRP A 86 -1.26 -0.65 -11.28
CA TRP A 86 -2.37 -0.16 -12.07
C TRP A 86 -1.98 1.18 -12.67
N GLU A 87 -2.23 1.33 -13.97
CA GLU A 87 -1.94 2.55 -14.70
C GLU A 87 -3.20 2.95 -15.45
N GLY A 88 -3.74 4.12 -15.12
CA GLY A 88 -4.98 4.59 -15.73
C GLY A 88 -5.38 5.95 -15.20
N GLU A 89 -6.52 6.43 -15.65
CA GLU A 89 -7.07 7.71 -15.26
C GLU A 89 -8.17 7.53 -14.22
N LEU A 90 -8.22 8.47 -13.27
CA LEU A 90 -9.31 8.55 -12.30
C LEU A 90 -10.38 9.48 -12.85
N LEU A 91 -11.62 9.01 -12.93
CA LEU A 91 -12.73 9.79 -13.47
C LEU A 91 -12.99 11.03 -12.62
N ASP A 92 -12.86 12.21 -13.24
CA ASP A 92 -13.11 13.51 -12.62
C ASP A 92 -12.37 13.72 -11.29
N ILE A 93 -11.26 12.98 -11.08
CA ILE A 93 -10.45 13.08 -9.87
C ILE A 93 -9.00 13.21 -10.31
N TYR A 94 -8.30 14.14 -9.67
CA TYR A 94 -6.88 14.33 -9.91
C TYR A 94 -6.06 13.72 -8.78
N ARG A 95 -4.87 13.23 -9.12
CA ARG A 95 -3.91 12.79 -8.11
C ARG A 95 -3.19 14.02 -7.57
N PHE A 96 -3.01 14.05 -6.26
CA PHE A 96 -2.31 15.13 -5.60
C PHE A 96 -1.21 14.59 -4.71
N ARG A 97 -0.11 15.33 -4.66
CA ARG A 97 0.97 15.10 -3.70
C ARG A 97 1.37 16.46 -3.16
N ASN A 98 1.24 16.65 -1.85
CA ASN A 98 1.53 17.94 -1.20
C ASN A 98 0.76 19.10 -1.86
N SER A 99 -0.52 18.85 -2.17
CA SER A 99 -1.44 19.80 -2.82
C SER A 99 -1.09 20.12 -4.27
N GLN A 100 -0.22 19.36 -4.89
CA GLN A 100 0.12 19.53 -6.30
C GLN A 100 -0.46 18.37 -7.12
N LYS A 101 -1.09 18.73 -8.23
CA LYS A 101 -1.65 17.75 -9.17
C LYS A 101 -0.51 16.96 -9.85
N ILE A 102 -0.65 15.66 -9.87
CA ILE A 102 0.29 14.80 -10.55
C ILE A 102 -0.34 14.22 -11.81
#